data_3c069dd6567fc0db59c09fbb5a5274d5
#
_entry.id   3c069dd6567fc0db59c09fbb5a5274d5
#
_cell.length_a   1.000
_cell.length_b   1.000
_cell.length_c   1.000
_cell.angle_alpha   90.00
_cell.angle_beta   90.00
_cell.angle_gamma   90.00
#
_symmetry.space_group_name_H-M   'P 1'
#
loop_
_entity.id
_entity.type
_entity.pdbx_description
1 polymer ?
#
loop_
_entity_poly.entity_id
_entity_poly.type
_entity_poly.pdbx_seq_one_letter_code
_entity_poly.pdbx_strand_id
1 'polypeptide(L)'
;MAQMDWANVLDFKTAAKNVRGEFFGDWYHDPWEWPEIDFLLASPKRLGNHIDSTHKQSPALIDVPKENWGARPAVVLPIEDRLTYQALVDAVSVDLIGGLHESAYGWRLKPDHPQKGDYSHNDLQWKQYRSHLGDASRNFEAGLRTDLVSCFASIPLDRLQTSLEDTLKKNHIQTALLAFVERMYKTSGRTGLPQRSLASAVIANMYMKSLDDVLEHHASTVPHLTIFGKAARRPRRSWTRWMDDVWLFGDEAGDMRRAQIELQQAASDIGMHINAAKTDVFEGDEVSEHALEIEHSAVDDAILKKETKPLEELVDRLLDDPTRASRTSLKFVANRMRSHAISYRLAEFSHLAERMPHAADALAPMFKMVFSQDHLEDWFLNYASSPWASFDWSIAHYLRMFPSEKNPGSKLVDFVAERSADARTPIVLLSICLQRLAAWDADKARGVLTSIERQISHPQNRRILALAGNQAGIERHKVRKWLSSHDENRVTLEMLEHANFGKPKVSSYYTA
;
A
#
# COMPACT_ATOMS: atom_id res chain seq x y z
N MET A 1 10.97 -36.58 7.41
CA MET A 1 11.93 -35.46 7.18
C MET A 1 12.13 -34.77 8.51
N ALA A 2 13.36 -34.37 8.86
CA ALA A 2 13.57 -33.54 10.05
C ALA A 2 12.85 -32.20 9.86
N GLN A 3 12.11 -31.75 10.88
CA GLN A 3 11.43 -30.48 10.85
C GLN A 3 12.46 -29.36 10.71
N MET A 4 12.26 -28.43 9.77
CA MET A 4 13.18 -27.31 9.54
C MET A 4 13.15 -26.36 10.73
N ASP A 5 14.30 -25.97 11.24
CA ASP A 5 14.38 -24.90 12.26
C ASP A 5 14.38 -23.53 11.58
N TRP A 6 13.21 -23.07 11.19
CA TRP A 6 13.00 -21.80 10.50
C TRP A 6 13.53 -20.59 11.28
N ALA A 7 13.56 -20.65 12.61
CA ALA A 7 14.06 -19.57 13.44
C ALA A 7 15.57 -19.32 13.27
N ASN A 8 16.30 -20.34 12.84
CA ASN A 8 17.73 -20.25 12.53
C ASN A 8 18.01 -19.97 11.04
N VAL A 9 17.02 -20.16 10.17
CA VAL A 9 17.15 -19.99 8.71
C VAL A 9 16.68 -18.63 8.23
N LEU A 10 15.63 -18.08 8.88
CA LEU A 10 14.98 -16.82 8.49
C LEU A 10 15.25 -15.74 9.53
N ASP A 11 15.51 -14.51 9.04
CA ASP A 11 15.64 -13.33 9.90
C ASP A 11 14.28 -12.64 10.11
N PHE A 12 13.53 -13.12 11.09
CA PHE A 12 12.24 -12.54 11.47
C PHE A 12 12.35 -11.11 12.04
N LYS A 13 13.51 -10.69 12.56
CA LYS A 13 13.70 -9.32 13.06
C LYS A 13 13.77 -8.35 11.89
N THR A 14 14.55 -8.67 10.86
CA THR A 14 14.61 -7.89 9.63
C THR A 14 13.24 -7.86 8.94
N ALA A 15 12.57 -9.00 8.83
CA ALA A 15 11.22 -9.06 8.27
C ALA A 15 10.21 -8.17 9.03
N ALA A 16 10.22 -8.20 10.35
CA ALA A 16 9.35 -7.34 11.16
C ALA A 16 9.68 -5.85 11.00
N LYS A 17 10.96 -5.47 10.88
CA LYS A 17 11.36 -4.10 10.55
C LYS A 17 10.79 -3.66 9.20
N ASN A 18 10.90 -4.52 8.19
CA ASN A 18 10.39 -4.26 6.84
C ASN A 18 8.85 -4.11 6.86
N VAL A 19 8.13 -5.03 7.53
CA VAL A 19 6.67 -4.96 7.67
C VAL A 19 6.22 -3.70 8.41
N ARG A 20 6.90 -3.30 9.49
CA ARG A 20 6.57 -2.04 10.20
C ARG A 20 6.81 -0.79 9.34
N GLY A 21 7.80 -0.83 8.47
CA GLY A 21 8.06 0.25 7.50
C GLY A 21 6.91 0.49 6.52
N GLU A 22 6.05 -0.51 6.30
CA GLU A 22 4.89 -0.42 5.41
C GLU A 22 3.66 0.22 6.07
N PHE A 23 3.53 0.19 7.39
CA PHE A 23 2.30 0.55 8.11
C PHE A 23 1.78 1.94 7.77
N PHE A 24 2.66 2.89 7.55
CA PHE A 24 2.26 4.26 7.19
C PHE A 24 1.54 4.33 5.83
N GLY A 25 1.93 3.50 4.87
CA GLY A 25 1.38 3.47 3.51
C GLY A 25 0.31 2.39 3.29
N ASP A 26 -0.04 1.60 4.29
CA ASP A 26 -0.96 0.48 4.16
C ASP A 26 -2.40 0.92 3.88
N TRP A 27 -3.19 0.00 3.29
CA TRP A 27 -4.62 0.20 3.08
C TRP A 27 -5.44 -0.04 4.36
N TYR A 28 -4.95 -0.93 5.23
CA TYR A 28 -5.53 -1.22 6.53
C TYR A 28 -4.57 -0.84 7.65
N HIS A 29 -5.01 0.04 8.51
CA HIS A 29 -4.26 0.43 9.69
C HIS A 29 -4.89 -0.22 10.93
N ASP A 30 -4.20 -1.19 11.51
CA ASP A 30 -4.63 -1.80 12.77
C ASP A 30 -4.60 -0.77 13.91
N PRO A 31 -5.73 -0.50 14.58
CA PRO A 31 -5.79 0.45 15.68
C PRO A 31 -4.93 0.10 16.91
N TRP A 32 -4.44 -1.12 16.99
CA TRP A 32 -3.52 -1.58 18.05
C TRP A 32 -2.09 -1.79 17.52
N GLU A 33 -1.78 -1.37 16.28
CA GLU A 33 -0.44 -1.44 15.67
C GLU A 33 0.16 -2.85 15.64
N TRP A 34 -0.69 -3.85 15.45
CA TRP A 34 -0.27 -5.25 15.38
C TRP A 34 0.58 -5.67 16.59
N PRO A 35 0.00 -5.66 17.81
CA PRO A 35 0.76 -5.91 19.05
C PRO A 35 1.38 -7.32 19.10
N GLU A 36 0.88 -8.25 18.31
CA GLU A 36 1.40 -9.61 18.17
C GLU A 36 2.83 -9.65 17.65
N ILE A 37 3.31 -8.63 16.93
CA ILE A 37 4.67 -8.63 16.36
C ILE A 37 5.74 -8.79 17.45
N ASP A 38 5.66 -7.98 18.51
CA ASP A 38 6.66 -8.03 19.59
C ASP A 38 6.59 -9.35 20.35
N PHE A 39 5.39 -9.89 20.53
CA PHE A 39 5.20 -11.20 21.13
C PHE A 39 5.79 -12.35 20.28
N LEU A 40 5.60 -12.30 18.96
CA LEU A 40 6.16 -13.25 18.00
C LEU A 40 7.70 -13.18 17.95
N LEU A 41 8.26 -11.94 17.97
CA LEU A 41 9.71 -11.75 18.00
C LEU A 41 10.36 -12.23 19.31
N ALA A 42 9.64 -12.20 20.41
CA ALA A 42 10.11 -12.78 21.67
C ALA A 42 10.17 -14.32 21.62
N SER A 43 9.46 -14.96 20.67
CA SER A 43 9.45 -16.42 20.49
C SER A 43 9.38 -16.81 18.99
N PRO A 44 10.46 -16.63 18.21
CA PRO A 44 10.47 -16.82 16.75
C PRO A 44 10.08 -18.23 16.29
N LYS A 45 10.22 -19.23 17.15
CA LYS A 45 9.77 -20.62 16.86
C LYS A 45 8.29 -20.69 16.50
N ARG A 46 7.45 -19.75 17.00
CA ARG A 46 6.03 -19.70 16.64
C ARG A 46 5.84 -19.40 15.16
N LEU A 47 6.61 -18.47 14.62
CA LEU A 47 6.58 -18.15 13.18
C LEU A 47 7.09 -19.32 12.34
N GLY A 48 8.13 -20.03 12.81
CA GLY A 48 8.59 -21.24 12.15
C GLY A 48 7.51 -22.34 12.12
N ASN A 49 6.84 -22.57 13.22
CA ASN A 49 5.73 -23.52 13.29
C ASN A 49 4.56 -23.10 12.40
N HIS A 50 4.34 -21.79 12.24
CA HIS A 50 3.31 -21.26 11.33
C HIS A 50 3.61 -21.59 9.87
N ILE A 51 4.88 -21.50 9.43
CA ILE A 51 5.29 -21.89 8.07
C ILE A 51 4.98 -23.37 7.80
N ASP A 52 5.26 -24.24 8.77
CA ASP A 52 5.03 -25.67 8.65
C ASP A 52 3.55 -26.08 8.85
N SER A 53 2.72 -25.15 9.35
CA SER A 53 1.32 -25.45 9.64
C SER A 53 0.50 -25.65 8.37
N THR A 54 -0.44 -26.57 8.44
CA THR A 54 -1.45 -26.77 7.39
C THR A 54 -2.69 -25.91 7.61
N HIS A 55 -2.73 -25.13 8.68
CA HIS A 55 -3.86 -24.26 9.01
C HIS A 55 -3.99 -23.14 7.98
N LYS A 56 -5.17 -23.03 7.41
CA LYS A 56 -5.49 -21.96 6.45
C LYS A 56 -5.74 -20.68 7.24
N GLN A 57 -4.88 -19.72 7.08
CA GLN A 57 -5.18 -18.36 7.50
C GLN A 57 -6.20 -17.74 6.53
N SER A 58 -7.14 -16.98 7.07
CA SER A 58 -8.20 -16.34 6.29
C SER A 58 -7.91 -14.85 6.16
N PRO A 59 -7.40 -14.38 5.01
CA PRO A 59 -7.22 -12.95 4.79
C PRO A 59 -8.57 -12.25 4.72
N ALA A 60 -8.66 -11.01 5.20
CA ALA A 60 -9.80 -10.16 4.98
C ALA A 60 -9.65 -9.40 3.65
N LEU A 61 -10.77 -9.13 3.00
CA LEU A 61 -10.83 -8.29 1.79
C LEU A 61 -11.44 -6.94 2.14
N ILE A 62 -10.88 -5.89 1.58
CA ILE A 62 -11.39 -4.52 1.69
C ILE A 62 -11.44 -3.87 0.32
N ASP A 63 -12.41 -3.00 0.10
CA ASP A 63 -12.52 -2.20 -1.12
C ASP A 63 -11.94 -0.81 -0.86
N VAL A 64 -10.85 -0.47 -1.56
CA VAL A 64 -10.19 0.83 -1.49
C VAL A 64 -10.65 1.66 -2.69
N PRO A 65 -11.22 2.85 -2.48
CA PRO A 65 -11.71 3.66 -3.58
C PRO A 65 -10.57 4.16 -4.48
N LYS A 66 -10.89 4.27 -5.77
CA LYS A 66 -10.12 4.91 -6.82
C LYS A 66 -10.86 6.14 -7.35
N GLU A 67 -10.18 6.89 -8.21
CA GLU A 67 -10.80 7.95 -9.00
C GLU A 67 -12.02 7.40 -9.76
N ASN A 68 -12.99 8.26 -10.05
CA ASN A 68 -14.25 7.89 -10.72
C ASN A 68 -15.03 6.77 -10.04
N TRP A 69 -15.01 6.71 -8.71
CA TRP A 69 -15.76 5.71 -7.93
C TRP A 69 -15.38 4.25 -8.22
N GLY A 70 -14.24 4.03 -8.87
CA GLY A 70 -13.68 2.70 -8.99
C GLY A 70 -13.33 2.13 -7.62
N ALA A 71 -13.33 0.80 -7.51
CA ALA A 71 -12.86 0.10 -6.32
C ALA A 71 -11.62 -0.74 -6.64
N ARG A 72 -10.68 -0.74 -5.71
CA ARG A 72 -9.51 -1.63 -5.72
C ARG A 72 -9.69 -2.65 -4.62
N PRO A 73 -9.87 -3.93 -4.94
CA PRO A 73 -9.88 -4.96 -3.92
C PRO A 73 -8.47 -5.07 -3.32
N ALA A 74 -8.37 -5.00 -2.01
CA ALA A 74 -7.12 -5.14 -1.28
C ALA A 74 -7.21 -6.27 -0.24
N VAL A 75 -6.09 -6.93 -0.01
CA VAL A 75 -5.96 -8.07 0.91
C VAL A 75 -5.33 -7.61 2.21
N VAL A 76 -5.98 -7.89 3.33
CA VAL A 76 -5.43 -7.72 4.67
C VAL A 76 -4.98 -9.09 5.17
N LEU A 77 -3.67 -9.34 5.13
CA LEU A 77 -3.09 -10.57 5.65
C LEU A 77 -3.12 -10.58 7.18
N PRO A 78 -3.38 -11.75 7.81
CA PRO A 78 -3.05 -11.98 9.21
C PRO A 78 -1.57 -11.70 9.48
N ILE A 79 -1.26 -11.26 10.69
CA ILE A 79 0.11 -10.78 10.98
C ILE A 79 1.17 -11.87 10.87
N GLU A 80 0.85 -13.11 11.23
CA GLU A 80 1.78 -14.23 11.09
C GLU A 80 2.09 -14.52 9.62
N ASP A 81 1.06 -14.48 8.75
CA ASP A 81 1.24 -14.63 7.30
C ASP A 81 2.07 -13.49 6.73
N ARG A 82 1.83 -12.25 7.18
CA ARG A 82 2.57 -11.08 6.74
C ARG A 82 4.05 -11.16 7.09
N LEU A 83 4.37 -11.57 8.34
CA LEU A 83 5.75 -11.72 8.81
C LEU A 83 6.47 -12.89 8.13
N THR A 84 5.80 -14.04 7.99
CA THR A 84 6.40 -15.21 7.35
C THR A 84 6.60 -14.99 5.85
N TYR A 85 5.65 -14.37 5.17
CA TYR A 85 5.77 -13.99 3.76
C TYR A 85 6.96 -13.05 3.54
N GLN A 86 7.07 -12.00 4.36
CA GLN A 86 8.21 -11.08 4.28
C GLN A 86 9.53 -11.80 4.55
N ALA A 87 9.62 -12.64 5.58
CA ALA A 87 10.85 -13.35 5.92
C ALA A 87 11.29 -14.34 4.82
N LEU A 88 10.34 -15.03 4.19
CA LEU A 88 10.62 -15.92 3.06
C LEU A 88 11.16 -15.16 1.86
N VAL A 89 10.53 -14.03 1.51
CA VAL A 89 10.97 -13.18 0.40
C VAL A 89 12.31 -12.52 0.70
N ASP A 90 12.51 -12.00 1.91
CA ASP A 90 13.79 -11.43 2.34
C ASP A 90 14.94 -12.43 2.16
N ALA A 91 14.72 -13.70 2.55
CA ALA A 91 15.72 -14.75 2.46
C ALA A 91 16.18 -15.07 1.02
N VAL A 92 15.36 -14.79 0.01
CA VAL A 92 15.66 -15.03 -1.42
C VAL A 92 15.72 -13.73 -2.23
N SER A 93 15.68 -12.57 -1.59
CA SER A 93 15.59 -11.26 -2.25
C SER A 93 16.75 -10.99 -3.22
N VAL A 94 17.96 -11.49 -2.91
CA VAL A 94 19.13 -11.36 -3.79
C VAL A 94 18.92 -12.15 -5.09
N ASP A 95 18.38 -13.36 -5.01
CA ASP A 95 18.09 -14.19 -6.18
C ASP A 95 16.95 -13.57 -7.02
N LEU A 96 15.95 -12.97 -6.38
CA LEU A 96 14.79 -12.36 -7.04
C LEU A 96 15.14 -11.05 -7.78
N ILE A 97 15.81 -10.12 -7.10
CA ILE A 97 15.97 -8.74 -7.58
C ILE A 97 17.41 -8.23 -7.56
N GLY A 98 18.40 -9.07 -7.23
CA GLY A 98 19.82 -8.65 -7.24
C GLY A 98 20.32 -8.29 -8.64
N GLY A 99 19.71 -8.82 -9.69
CA GLY A 99 20.03 -8.56 -11.10
C GLY A 99 19.07 -7.60 -11.81
N LEU A 100 18.27 -6.80 -11.09
CA LEU A 100 17.43 -5.78 -11.72
C LEU A 100 18.28 -4.70 -12.40
N HIS A 101 17.86 -4.28 -13.60
CA HIS A 101 18.51 -3.19 -14.32
C HIS A 101 18.49 -1.89 -13.51
N GLU A 102 19.51 -1.04 -13.66
CA GLU A 102 19.64 0.22 -12.91
C GLU A 102 18.49 1.20 -13.17
N SER A 103 17.84 1.12 -14.32
CA SER A 103 16.68 1.93 -14.71
C SER A 103 15.35 1.45 -14.11
N ALA A 104 15.30 0.28 -13.46
CA ALA A 104 14.13 -0.19 -12.70
C ALA A 104 14.24 0.27 -11.24
N TYR A 105 13.37 1.14 -10.80
CA TYR A 105 13.38 1.77 -9.47
C TYR A 105 12.27 1.22 -8.56
N GLY A 106 12.42 1.49 -7.27
CA GLY A 106 11.49 1.09 -6.22
C GLY A 106 11.76 -0.33 -5.68
N TRP A 107 11.83 -0.43 -4.36
CA TRP A 107 12.04 -1.70 -3.63
C TRP A 107 13.25 -2.52 -4.09
N ARG A 108 14.35 -1.85 -4.35
CA ARG A 108 15.64 -2.47 -4.70
C ARG A 108 16.44 -2.81 -3.46
N LEU A 109 17.33 -3.79 -3.58
CA LEU A 109 18.40 -3.99 -2.61
C LEU A 109 19.40 -2.84 -2.66
N LYS A 110 20.13 -2.62 -1.58
CA LYS A 110 21.23 -1.65 -1.56
C LYS A 110 22.31 -2.03 -2.60
N PRO A 111 22.74 -1.10 -3.46
CA PRO A 111 23.57 -1.44 -4.62
C PRO A 111 24.98 -1.89 -4.25
N ASP A 112 25.61 -1.26 -3.24
CA ASP A 112 27.02 -1.49 -2.95
C ASP A 112 27.31 -2.86 -2.32
N HIS A 113 26.38 -3.36 -1.51
CA HIS A 113 26.47 -4.67 -0.85
C HIS A 113 25.08 -5.25 -0.71
N PRO A 114 24.50 -5.86 -1.77
CA PRO A 114 23.15 -6.41 -1.71
C PRO A 114 23.09 -7.55 -0.69
N GLN A 115 22.41 -7.30 0.42
CA GLN A 115 22.16 -8.30 1.46
C GLN A 115 20.68 -8.68 1.47
N LYS A 116 20.41 -9.90 1.92
CA LYS A 116 19.06 -10.44 2.05
C LYS A 116 18.21 -9.56 2.95
N GLY A 117 17.09 -9.08 2.42
CA GLY A 117 16.14 -8.24 3.18
C GLY A 117 16.61 -6.81 3.48
N ASP A 118 17.74 -6.37 2.95
CA ASP A 118 18.24 -5.01 3.15
C ASP A 118 17.98 -4.14 1.91
N TYR A 119 16.87 -3.42 1.95
CA TYR A 119 16.40 -2.61 0.84
C TYR A 119 16.84 -1.16 0.94
N SER A 120 17.06 -0.54 -0.22
CA SER A 120 17.28 0.90 -0.32
C SER A 120 16.02 1.67 0.09
N HIS A 121 16.22 2.81 0.73
CA HIS A 121 15.10 3.66 1.12
C HIS A 121 14.36 4.20 -0.12
N ASN A 122 13.05 4.05 -0.17
CA ASN A 122 12.26 4.41 -1.34
C ASN A 122 12.31 5.92 -1.66
N ASP A 123 12.46 6.80 -0.67
CA ASP A 123 12.60 8.24 -0.93
C ASP A 123 13.88 8.57 -1.70
N LEU A 124 14.98 7.85 -1.41
CA LEU A 124 16.23 8.01 -2.16
C LEU A 124 16.06 7.51 -3.61
N GLN A 125 15.47 6.33 -3.77
CA GLN A 125 15.19 5.77 -5.08
C GLN A 125 14.23 6.64 -5.89
N TRP A 126 13.22 7.24 -5.23
CA TRP A 126 12.31 8.18 -5.88
C TRP A 126 13.03 9.43 -6.40
N LYS A 127 13.96 9.99 -5.61
CA LYS A 127 14.80 11.12 -6.07
C LYS A 127 15.65 10.74 -7.27
N GLN A 128 16.26 9.54 -7.26
CA GLN A 128 17.05 9.04 -8.38
C GLN A 128 16.18 8.83 -9.63
N TYR A 129 15.00 8.21 -9.47
CA TYR A 129 14.02 8.04 -10.55
C TYR A 129 13.60 9.39 -11.16
N ARG A 130 13.27 10.38 -10.32
CA ARG A 130 12.89 11.74 -10.79
C ARG A 130 14.04 12.45 -11.49
N SER A 131 15.28 12.28 -11.03
CA SER A 131 16.46 12.82 -11.70
C SER A 131 16.64 12.18 -13.09
N HIS A 132 16.52 10.85 -13.18
CA HIS A 132 16.62 10.11 -14.43
C HIS A 132 15.52 10.55 -15.42
N LEU A 133 14.26 10.62 -14.98
CA LEU A 133 13.18 11.17 -15.79
C LEU A 133 13.47 12.57 -16.32
N GLY A 134 13.95 13.46 -15.44
CA GLY A 134 14.28 14.84 -15.80
C GLY A 134 15.42 14.94 -16.81
N ASP A 135 16.45 14.10 -16.65
CA ASP A 135 17.56 14.09 -17.59
C ASP A 135 17.17 13.50 -18.95
N ALA A 136 16.39 12.41 -18.95
CA ALA A 136 15.90 11.81 -20.19
C ALA A 136 14.94 12.74 -20.94
N SER A 137 13.93 13.31 -20.26
CA SER A 137 12.94 14.17 -20.89
C SER A 137 13.50 15.43 -21.53
N ARG A 138 14.67 15.93 -21.07
CA ARG A 138 15.38 17.07 -21.69
C ARG A 138 16.31 16.70 -22.83
N ASN A 139 16.65 15.42 -22.96
CA ASN A 139 17.63 14.96 -23.94
C ASN A 139 17.03 14.24 -25.15
N PHE A 140 15.73 13.95 -25.14
CA PHE A 140 15.03 13.20 -26.17
C PHE A 140 13.78 13.94 -26.64
N GLU A 141 13.46 13.80 -27.93
CA GLU A 141 12.35 14.47 -28.60
C GLU A 141 11.03 13.69 -28.51
N ALA A 142 11.09 12.41 -28.15
CA ALA A 142 9.90 11.56 -28.01
C ALA A 142 9.94 10.74 -26.73
N GLY A 143 8.76 10.50 -26.13
CA GLY A 143 8.61 9.67 -24.92
C GLY A 143 7.35 8.83 -24.97
N LEU A 144 7.50 7.53 -24.65
CA LEU A 144 6.37 6.64 -24.39
C LEU A 144 6.17 6.54 -22.87
N ARG A 145 4.99 6.89 -22.40
CA ARG A 145 4.52 6.56 -21.04
C ARG A 145 3.53 5.41 -21.11
N THR A 146 3.65 4.45 -20.20
CA THR A 146 2.67 3.36 -20.08
C THR A 146 2.57 2.86 -18.64
N ASP A 147 1.48 2.17 -18.32
CA ASP A 147 1.16 1.67 -16.97
C ASP A 147 0.47 0.29 -17.13
N LEU A 148 0.58 -0.57 -16.14
CA LEU A 148 -0.10 -1.87 -16.14
C LEU A 148 -1.45 -1.79 -15.42
N VAL A 149 -2.46 -2.46 -15.97
CA VAL A 149 -3.79 -2.50 -15.36
C VAL A 149 -3.74 -3.22 -14.01
N SER A 150 -3.96 -2.48 -12.92
CA SER A 150 -4.06 -3.05 -11.57
C SER A 150 -2.93 -4.01 -11.21
N CYS A 151 -1.68 -3.66 -11.50
CA CYS A 151 -0.47 -4.50 -11.50
C CYS A 151 -0.52 -5.66 -10.49
N PHE A 152 -0.51 -5.40 -9.18
CA PHE A 152 -0.48 -6.44 -8.14
C PHE A 152 -1.69 -7.40 -8.20
N ALA A 153 -2.88 -6.86 -8.45
CA ALA A 153 -4.10 -7.67 -8.51
C ALA A 153 -4.21 -8.48 -9.82
N SER A 154 -3.48 -8.09 -10.86
CA SER A 154 -3.51 -8.73 -12.18
C SER A 154 -2.44 -9.80 -12.37
N ILE A 155 -1.44 -9.91 -11.48
CA ILE A 155 -0.41 -10.94 -11.57
C ILE A 155 -1.08 -12.32 -11.46
N PRO A 156 -1.02 -13.18 -12.51
CA PRO A 156 -1.56 -14.52 -12.47
C PRO A 156 -0.71 -15.39 -11.55
N LEU A 157 -1.28 -15.85 -10.44
CA LEU A 157 -0.51 -16.56 -9.41
C LEU A 157 0.01 -17.92 -9.85
N ASP A 158 -0.66 -18.59 -10.78
CA ASP A 158 -0.20 -19.83 -11.43
C ASP A 158 1.07 -19.60 -12.26
N ARG A 159 1.09 -18.56 -13.09
CA ARG A 159 2.29 -18.18 -13.85
C ARG A 159 3.41 -17.65 -12.96
N LEU A 160 3.05 -16.93 -11.91
CA LEU A 160 4.01 -16.48 -10.90
C LEU A 160 4.71 -17.67 -10.22
N GLN A 161 3.99 -18.74 -9.90
CA GLN A 161 4.60 -19.95 -9.33
C GLN A 161 5.68 -20.51 -10.27
N THR A 162 5.39 -20.65 -11.56
CA THR A 162 6.37 -21.08 -12.56
C THR A 162 7.59 -20.14 -12.61
N SER A 163 7.37 -18.82 -12.63
CA SER A 163 8.48 -17.85 -12.63
C SER A 163 9.34 -17.93 -11.38
N LEU A 164 8.75 -18.19 -10.22
CA LEU A 164 9.48 -18.40 -8.96
C LEU A 164 10.27 -19.73 -8.97
N GLU A 165 9.72 -20.79 -9.56
CA GLU A 165 10.41 -22.07 -9.72
C GLU A 165 11.63 -21.94 -10.63
N ASP A 166 11.52 -21.17 -11.71
CA ASP A 166 12.61 -20.92 -12.66
C ASP A 166 13.71 -20.01 -12.09
N THR A 167 13.32 -19.03 -11.26
CA THR A 167 14.26 -18.05 -10.70
C THR A 167 15.01 -18.58 -9.49
N LEU A 168 14.34 -19.33 -8.62
CA LEU A 168 14.86 -19.75 -7.34
C LEU A 168 15.43 -21.17 -7.37
N LYS A 169 16.56 -21.39 -6.69
CA LYS A 169 17.09 -22.74 -6.47
C LYS A 169 16.13 -23.55 -5.62
N LYS A 170 15.92 -24.81 -6.01
CA LYS A 170 15.08 -25.76 -5.28
C LYS A 170 15.62 -26.02 -3.86
N ASN A 171 14.90 -25.51 -2.86
CA ASN A 171 15.21 -25.67 -1.45
C ASN A 171 13.94 -25.50 -0.61
N HIS A 172 14.06 -25.62 0.71
CA HIS A 172 12.91 -25.50 1.62
C HIS A 172 12.26 -24.10 1.61
N ILE A 173 13.04 -23.03 1.39
CA ILE A 173 12.51 -21.65 1.34
C ILE A 173 11.65 -21.48 0.08
N GLN A 174 12.15 -21.91 -1.09
CA GLN A 174 11.36 -21.92 -2.33
C GLN A 174 10.06 -22.70 -2.12
N THR A 175 10.14 -23.91 -1.58
CA THR A 175 8.96 -24.74 -1.34
C THR A 175 7.94 -24.05 -0.43
N ALA A 176 8.39 -23.41 0.65
CA ALA A 176 7.52 -22.67 1.56
C ALA A 176 6.89 -21.44 0.90
N LEU A 177 7.67 -20.70 0.10
CA LEU A 177 7.20 -19.53 -0.63
C LEU A 177 6.13 -19.91 -1.67
N LEU A 178 6.38 -20.96 -2.45
CA LEU A 178 5.42 -21.51 -3.42
C LEU A 178 4.12 -21.97 -2.74
N ALA A 179 4.24 -22.68 -1.62
CA ALA A 179 3.08 -23.08 -0.83
C ALA A 179 2.28 -21.87 -0.28
N PHE A 180 2.97 -20.79 0.08
CA PHE A 180 2.32 -19.54 0.50
C PHE A 180 1.54 -18.91 -0.66
N VAL A 181 2.15 -18.77 -1.84
CA VAL A 181 1.53 -18.22 -3.03
C VAL A 181 0.32 -19.07 -3.46
N GLU A 182 0.44 -20.40 -3.44
CA GLU A 182 -0.65 -21.33 -3.73
C GLU A 182 -1.83 -21.18 -2.75
N ARG A 183 -1.57 -21.02 -1.45
CA ARG A 183 -2.62 -20.75 -0.46
C ARG A 183 -3.33 -19.44 -0.74
N MET A 184 -2.61 -18.39 -1.11
CA MET A 184 -3.20 -17.12 -1.49
C MET A 184 -4.10 -17.24 -2.72
N TYR A 185 -3.66 -17.94 -3.75
CA TYR A 185 -4.46 -18.22 -4.94
C TYR A 185 -5.78 -18.91 -4.59
N LYS A 186 -5.72 -19.95 -3.75
CA LYS A 186 -6.90 -20.71 -3.32
C LYS A 186 -7.86 -19.92 -2.41
N THR A 187 -7.34 -18.92 -1.69
CA THR A 187 -8.14 -18.19 -0.69
C THR A 187 -8.77 -16.92 -1.27
N SER A 188 -8.09 -16.29 -2.21
CA SER A 188 -8.39 -14.95 -2.69
C SER A 188 -8.70 -14.93 -4.19
N GLY A 189 -9.60 -15.76 -4.70
CA GLY A 189 -9.95 -15.82 -6.12
C GLY A 189 -10.30 -14.49 -6.83
N ARG A 190 -10.08 -13.35 -6.18
CA ARG A 190 -10.35 -11.99 -6.68
C ARG A 190 -9.10 -11.11 -6.82
N THR A 191 -7.95 -11.54 -6.30
CA THR A 191 -6.76 -10.68 -6.27
C THR A 191 -5.49 -11.49 -6.54
N GLY A 192 -4.49 -10.86 -7.14
CA GLY A 192 -3.13 -11.41 -7.29
C GLY A 192 -2.35 -11.30 -5.98
N LEU A 193 -1.23 -10.57 -6.00
CA LEU A 193 -0.42 -10.34 -4.81
C LEU A 193 -1.03 -9.29 -3.86
N PRO A 194 -0.83 -9.42 -2.55
CA PRO A 194 -1.22 -8.39 -1.58
C PRO A 194 -0.59 -7.05 -1.93
N GLN A 195 -1.43 -6.03 -2.02
CA GLN A 195 -0.95 -4.68 -2.29
C GLN A 195 -0.36 -4.05 -1.03
N ARG A 196 0.50 -3.04 -1.20
CA ARG A 196 1.19 -2.35 -0.09
C ARG A 196 2.02 -3.27 0.78
N SER A 197 2.55 -4.35 0.20
CA SER A 197 3.50 -5.27 0.81
C SER A 197 4.84 -5.18 0.08
N LEU A 198 5.91 -4.97 0.83
CA LEU A 198 7.27 -4.94 0.31
C LEU A 198 7.64 -6.28 -0.32
N ALA A 199 7.26 -7.39 0.33
CA ALA A 199 7.45 -8.73 -0.22
C ALA A 199 6.78 -8.87 -1.60
N SER A 200 5.54 -8.37 -1.73
CA SER A 200 4.82 -8.39 -3.02
C SER A 200 5.48 -7.48 -4.06
N ALA A 201 6.03 -6.33 -3.66
CA ALA A 201 6.72 -5.43 -4.57
C ALA A 201 8.03 -6.05 -5.09
N VAL A 202 8.78 -6.76 -4.25
CA VAL A 202 9.97 -7.51 -4.65
C VAL A 202 9.63 -8.60 -5.66
N ILE A 203 8.60 -9.40 -5.39
CA ILE A 203 8.14 -10.45 -6.31
C ILE A 203 7.62 -9.85 -7.63
N ALA A 204 6.85 -8.75 -7.56
CA ALA A 204 6.35 -8.08 -8.76
C ALA A 204 7.50 -7.53 -9.63
N ASN A 205 8.54 -6.96 -9.02
CA ASN A 205 9.75 -6.53 -9.75
C ASN A 205 10.42 -7.69 -10.48
N MET A 206 10.58 -8.83 -9.84
CA MET A 206 11.10 -10.04 -10.48
C MET A 206 10.19 -10.48 -11.65
N TYR A 207 8.88 -10.50 -11.42
CA TYR A 207 7.91 -10.96 -12.42
C TYR A 207 7.85 -10.08 -13.67
N MET A 208 8.06 -8.77 -13.51
CA MET A 208 8.07 -7.80 -14.61
C MET A 208 9.42 -7.70 -15.36
N LYS A 209 10.40 -8.53 -15.02
CA LYS A 209 11.73 -8.46 -15.66
C LYS A 209 11.68 -8.61 -17.18
N SER A 210 10.76 -9.41 -17.72
CA SER A 210 10.57 -9.54 -19.18
C SER A 210 10.21 -8.23 -19.87
N LEU A 211 9.51 -7.31 -19.17
CA LEU A 211 9.23 -5.97 -19.68
C LEU A 211 10.51 -5.12 -19.69
N ASP A 212 11.35 -5.26 -18.65
CA ASP A 212 12.65 -4.58 -18.58
C ASP A 212 13.57 -5.04 -19.72
N ASP A 213 13.54 -6.34 -20.07
CA ASP A 213 14.33 -6.90 -21.17
C ASP A 213 13.90 -6.30 -22.53
N VAL A 214 12.61 -6.06 -22.75
CA VAL A 214 12.11 -5.34 -23.96
C VAL A 214 12.57 -3.89 -23.96
N LEU A 215 12.44 -3.18 -22.85
CA LEU A 215 12.88 -1.79 -22.71
C LEU A 215 14.38 -1.66 -22.98
N GLU A 216 15.18 -2.55 -22.43
CA GLU A 216 16.63 -2.59 -22.63
C GLU A 216 16.98 -2.92 -24.07
N HIS A 217 16.25 -3.84 -24.71
CA HIS A 217 16.43 -4.13 -26.14
C HIS A 217 16.25 -2.86 -26.97
N HIS A 218 15.18 -2.10 -26.73
CA HIS A 218 14.95 -0.84 -27.43
C HIS A 218 15.98 0.23 -27.09
N ALA A 219 16.50 0.26 -25.88
CA ALA A 219 17.55 1.20 -25.48
C ALA A 219 18.93 0.86 -26.05
N SER A 220 19.25 -0.44 -26.21
CA SER A 220 20.57 -0.94 -26.62
C SER A 220 20.74 -1.14 -28.14
N THR A 221 19.65 -1.29 -28.90
CA THR A 221 19.65 -1.62 -30.33
C THR A 221 19.92 -0.44 -31.28
N VAL A 222 20.41 0.67 -30.77
CA VAL A 222 20.78 1.81 -31.65
C VAL A 222 21.99 1.44 -32.49
N PRO A 223 21.89 1.44 -33.82
CA PRO A 223 23.06 1.24 -34.68
C PRO A 223 24.09 2.31 -34.34
N HIS A 224 25.35 1.90 -34.07
CA HIS A 224 26.47 2.83 -34.02
C HIS A 224 26.68 3.43 -35.41
N LEU A 225 26.00 4.48 -35.72
CA LEU A 225 26.27 5.28 -36.92
C LEU A 225 27.58 5.99 -36.67
N THR A 226 28.67 5.45 -37.25
CA THR A 226 29.95 6.12 -37.38
C THR A 226 29.82 7.17 -38.49
N ILE A 227 29.50 8.38 -38.12
CA ILE A 227 29.57 9.53 -39.04
C ILE A 227 30.98 10.09 -38.88
N PHE A 228 31.80 10.01 -39.94
CA PHE A 228 33.20 10.52 -40.00
C PHE A 228 34.15 9.95 -38.94
N GLY A 229 34.07 8.67 -38.63
CA GLY A 229 35.03 8.00 -37.75
C GLY A 229 34.98 8.37 -36.27
N LYS A 230 33.97 9.14 -35.84
CA LYS A 230 33.71 9.42 -34.41
C LYS A 230 32.44 8.69 -33.96
N ALA A 231 32.60 7.84 -32.95
CA ALA A 231 31.48 7.18 -32.32
C ALA A 231 30.53 8.25 -31.71
N ALA A 232 29.26 8.22 -32.07
CA ALA A 232 28.25 9.05 -31.42
C ALA A 232 28.13 8.65 -29.95
N ARG A 233 28.48 9.55 -29.04
CA ARG A 233 28.67 9.28 -27.60
C ARG A 233 27.35 9.25 -26.76
N ARG A 234 26.18 9.30 -27.38
CA ARG A 234 24.91 9.31 -26.62
C ARG A 234 24.11 8.05 -26.90
N PRO A 235 23.66 7.32 -25.87
CA PRO A 235 22.58 6.39 -26.07
C PRO A 235 21.39 7.19 -26.60
N ARG A 236 20.90 6.85 -27.81
CA ARG A 236 19.76 7.52 -28.44
C ARG A 236 18.43 7.13 -27.81
N ARG A 237 18.41 6.35 -26.74
CA ARG A 237 17.24 5.93 -26.01
C ARG A 237 17.59 5.70 -24.56
N SER A 238 16.63 6.04 -23.68
CA SER A 238 16.72 5.79 -22.24
C SER A 238 15.37 5.30 -21.76
N TRP A 239 15.36 4.47 -20.74
CA TRP A 239 14.11 4.05 -20.13
C TRP A 239 14.21 4.08 -18.61
N THR A 240 13.06 4.17 -17.97
CA THR A 240 12.97 4.08 -16.51
C THR A 240 11.61 3.52 -16.11
N ARG A 241 11.60 2.74 -15.03
CA ARG A 241 10.37 2.15 -14.48
C ARG A 241 10.33 2.33 -12.96
N TRP A 242 9.18 2.80 -12.50
CA TRP A 242 8.83 2.77 -11.08
C TRP A 242 7.65 1.81 -10.89
N MET A 243 7.93 0.56 -10.57
CA MET A 243 6.92 -0.52 -10.54
C MET A 243 6.21 -0.65 -11.90
N ASP A 244 4.91 -0.41 -11.93
CA ASP A 244 4.05 -0.45 -13.11
C ASP A 244 4.11 0.80 -14.00
N ASP A 245 4.65 1.91 -13.52
CA ASP A 245 4.81 3.16 -14.28
C ASP A 245 6.11 3.13 -15.09
N VAL A 246 5.99 3.07 -16.41
CA VAL A 246 7.09 2.86 -17.36
C VAL A 246 7.23 4.06 -18.26
N TRP A 247 8.47 4.50 -18.46
CA TRP A 247 8.87 5.49 -19.47
C TRP A 247 9.97 4.95 -20.36
N LEU A 248 9.83 5.17 -21.67
CA LEU A 248 10.89 4.98 -22.68
C LEU A 248 11.04 6.28 -23.45
N PHE A 249 12.28 6.72 -23.67
CA PHE A 249 12.63 7.96 -24.36
C PHE A 249 13.45 7.67 -25.60
N GLY A 250 13.27 8.45 -26.64
CA GLY A 250 14.01 8.37 -27.90
C GLY A 250 13.81 9.61 -28.77
N ASP A 251 14.39 9.58 -29.96
CA ASP A 251 14.36 10.73 -30.88
C ASP A 251 13.14 10.73 -31.82
N GLU A 252 12.46 9.57 -31.98
CA GLU A 252 11.37 9.41 -32.95
C GLU A 252 10.12 8.74 -32.33
N ALA A 253 8.96 9.33 -32.51
CA ALA A 253 7.68 8.79 -32.02
C ALA A 253 7.32 7.43 -32.66
N GLY A 254 7.74 7.20 -33.91
CA GLY A 254 7.52 5.92 -34.59
C GLY A 254 8.20 4.73 -33.88
N ASP A 255 9.39 4.95 -33.32
CA ASP A 255 10.11 3.96 -32.52
C ASP A 255 9.40 3.71 -31.18
N MET A 256 8.85 4.76 -30.57
CA MET A 256 8.06 4.66 -29.33
C MET A 256 6.80 3.82 -29.55
N ARG A 257 6.12 3.99 -30.68
CA ARG A 257 4.94 3.18 -31.03
C ARG A 257 5.28 1.71 -31.27
N ARG A 258 6.44 1.43 -31.89
CA ARG A 258 6.94 0.05 -32.05
C ARG A 258 7.21 -0.58 -30.69
N ALA A 259 7.92 0.10 -29.81
CA ALA A 259 8.19 -0.36 -28.47
C ALA A 259 6.90 -0.60 -27.66
N GLN A 260 5.88 0.27 -27.82
CA GLN A 260 4.57 0.08 -27.21
C GLN A 260 3.94 -1.26 -27.61
N ILE A 261 3.99 -1.64 -28.90
CA ILE A 261 3.45 -2.92 -29.40
C ILE A 261 4.19 -4.10 -28.77
N GLU A 262 5.51 -4.06 -28.74
CA GLU A 262 6.33 -5.12 -28.15
C GLU A 262 6.13 -5.26 -26.64
N LEU A 263 5.99 -4.13 -25.92
CA LEU A 263 5.63 -4.14 -24.51
C LEU A 263 4.24 -4.72 -24.24
N GLN A 264 3.26 -4.44 -25.11
CA GLN A 264 1.93 -5.06 -25.03
C GLN A 264 1.98 -6.56 -25.21
N GLN A 265 2.79 -7.06 -26.15
CA GLN A 265 3.02 -8.49 -26.36
C GLN A 265 3.68 -9.12 -25.14
N ALA A 266 4.78 -8.55 -24.65
CA ALA A 266 5.49 -9.05 -23.48
C ALA A 266 4.61 -9.06 -22.22
N ALA A 267 3.79 -8.02 -22.01
CA ALA A 267 2.82 -8.00 -20.92
C ALA A 267 1.78 -9.12 -21.05
N SER A 268 1.26 -9.35 -22.27
CA SER A 268 0.29 -10.43 -22.54
C SER A 268 0.93 -11.81 -22.33
N ASP A 269 2.18 -12.00 -22.68
CA ASP A 269 2.91 -13.26 -22.51
C ASP A 269 3.03 -13.64 -21.02
N ILE A 270 3.14 -12.68 -20.13
CA ILE A 270 3.11 -12.90 -18.68
C ILE A 270 1.69 -12.81 -18.09
N GLY A 271 0.66 -12.68 -18.93
CA GLY A 271 -0.75 -12.61 -18.49
C GLY A 271 -1.17 -11.31 -17.86
N MET A 272 -0.44 -10.22 -18.12
CA MET A 272 -0.75 -8.86 -17.69
C MET A 272 -1.19 -8.00 -18.88
N HIS A 273 -1.77 -6.85 -18.60
CA HIS A 273 -2.27 -5.96 -19.64
C HIS A 273 -1.82 -4.53 -19.43
N ILE A 274 -1.40 -3.88 -20.50
CA ILE A 274 -1.11 -2.46 -20.53
C ILE A 274 -2.42 -1.66 -20.40
N ASN A 275 -2.37 -0.59 -19.64
CA ASN A 275 -3.49 0.33 -19.44
C ASN A 275 -3.56 1.33 -20.60
N ALA A 276 -4.37 1.04 -21.60
CA ALA A 276 -4.51 1.90 -22.80
C ALA A 276 -4.93 3.35 -22.47
N ALA A 277 -5.68 3.56 -21.40
CA ALA A 277 -6.09 4.91 -20.98
C ALA A 277 -4.96 5.76 -20.38
N LYS A 278 -3.84 5.12 -20.02
CA LYS A 278 -2.65 5.77 -19.46
C LYS A 278 -1.41 5.54 -20.34
N THR A 279 -1.60 5.06 -21.56
CA THR A 279 -0.50 4.81 -22.50
C THR A 279 -0.55 5.86 -23.59
N ASP A 280 0.51 6.66 -23.66
CA ASP A 280 0.60 7.73 -24.65
C ASP A 280 2.04 7.91 -25.13
N VAL A 281 2.18 8.49 -26.34
CA VAL A 281 3.46 8.90 -26.91
C VAL A 281 3.42 10.41 -27.07
N PHE A 282 4.36 11.08 -26.42
CA PHE A 282 4.55 12.52 -26.39
C PHE A 282 5.72 12.90 -27.30
N GLU A 283 5.67 14.12 -27.85
CA GLU A 283 6.71 14.68 -28.71
C GLU A 283 7.07 16.12 -28.30
N GLY A 284 8.32 16.51 -28.49
CA GLY A 284 8.80 17.85 -28.19
C GLY A 284 8.66 18.22 -26.71
N ASP A 285 8.16 19.42 -26.44
CA ASP A 285 8.02 19.95 -25.08
C ASP A 285 7.06 19.13 -24.19
N GLU A 286 6.07 18.46 -24.80
CA GLU A 286 5.12 17.60 -24.08
C GLU A 286 5.82 16.47 -23.32
N VAL A 287 6.96 15.97 -23.83
CA VAL A 287 7.75 14.92 -23.15
C VAL A 287 8.15 15.39 -21.76
N SER A 288 8.70 16.60 -21.66
CA SER A 288 9.11 17.17 -20.37
C SER A 288 7.91 17.50 -19.48
N GLU A 289 6.84 18.02 -20.05
CA GLU A 289 5.63 18.37 -19.30
C GLU A 289 5.03 17.16 -18.59
N HIS A 290 4.88 16.06 -19.32
CA HIS A 290 4.31 14.85 -18.77
C HIS A 290 5.27 14.04 -17.87
N ALA A 291 6.57 13.99 -18.22
CA ALA A 291 7.54 13.24 -17.43
C ALA A 291 7.82 13.88 -16.07
N LEU A 292 7.90 15.20 -16.00
CA LEU A 292 8.28 15.90 -14.78
C LEU A 292 7.10 16.21 -13.86
N GLU A 293 5.85 16.00 -14.32
CA GLU A 293 4.69 16.57 -13.62
C GLU A 293 5.04 18.02 -13.25
N ILE A 294 5.28 18.85 -14.30
CA ILE A 294 5.82 20.22 -14.15
C ILE A 294 5.05 21.03 -13.11
N GLU A 295 3.75 20.75 -12.98
CA GLU A 295 2.93 21.34 -11.94
C GLU A 295 3.49 21.16 -10.53
N HIS A 296 3.84 19.95 -10.14
CA HIS A 296 4.35 19.67 -8.78
C HIS A 296 5.71 20.33 -8.55
N SER A 297 6.59 20.29 -9.54
CA SER A 297 7.90 20.94 -9.47
C SER A 297 7.77 22.47 -9.39
N ALA A 298 6.88 23.06 -10.21
CA ALA A 298 6.62 24.49 -10.19
C ALA A 298 6.05 24.97 -8.85
N VAL A 299 5.19 24.18 -8.23
CA VAL A 299 4.66 24.45 -6.88
C VAL A 299 5.78 24.43 -5.85
N ASP A 300 6.64 23.42 -5.86
CA ASP A 300 7.75 23.32 -4.90
C ASP A 300 8.75 24.45 -5.03
N ASP A 301 9.11 24.82 -6.26
CA ASP A 301 10.00 25.95 -6.54
C ASP A 301 9.40 27.29 -6.12
N ALA A 302 8.08 27.48 -6.33
CA ALA A 302 7.38 28.68 -5.90
C ALA A 302 7.30 28.80 -4.37
N ILE A 303 6.97 27.69 -3.69
CA ILE A 303 6.93 27.68 -2.22
C ILE A 303 8.29 28.04 -1.62
N LEU A 304 9.39 27.56 -2.20
CA LEU A 304 10.75 27.95 -1.75
C LEU A 304 10.99 29.46 -1.88
N LYS A 305 10.33 30.11 -2.85
CA LYS A 305 10.35 31.58 -3.05
C LYS A 305 9.26 32.32 -2.27
N LYS A 306 8.50 31.59 -1.43
CA LYS A 306 7.34 32.10 -0.67
C LYS A 306 6.18 32.57 -1.57
N GLU A 307 6.04 31.97 -2.74
CA GLU A 307 4.94 32.20 -3.68
C GLU A 307 3.96 31.04 -3.61
N THR A 308 2.65 31.32 -3.48
CA THR A 308 1.60 30.29 -3.33
C THR A 308 0.80 30.08 -4.62
N LYS A 309 0.91 30.98 -5.59
CA LYS A 309 0.07 31.00 -6.78
C LYS A 309 0.05 29.67 -7.58
N PRO A 310 1.18 29.00 -7.86
CA PRO A 310 1.14 27.70 -8.55
C PRO A 310 0.43 26.61 -7.76
N LEU A 311 0.50 26.63 -6.42
CA LEU A 311 -0.28 25.72 -5.58
C LEU A 311 -1.78 26.03 -5.66
N GLU A 312 -2.15 27.30 -5.65
CA GLU A 312 -3.53 27.76 -5.77
C GLU A 312 -4.15 27.34 -7.11
N GLU A 313 -3.42 27.51 -8.21
CA GLU A 313 -3.84 27.07 -9.55
C GLU A 313 -3.99 25.53 -9.63
N LEU A 314 -3.12 24.77 -8.98
CA LEU A 314 -3.26 23.31 -8.89
C LEU A 314 -4.49 22.92 -8.06
N VAL A 315 -4.72 23.60 -6.93
CA VAL A 315 -5.93 23.41 -6.10
C VAL A 315 -7.19 23.69 -6.94
N ASP A 316 -7.23 24.78 -7.68
CA ASP A 316 -8.39 25.14 -8.51
C ASP A 316 -8.72 24.02 -9.50
N ARG A 317 -7.73 23.52 -10.25
CA ARG A 317 -7.93 22.41 -11.19
C ARG A 317 -8.41 21.12 -10.54
N LEU A 318 -7.89 20.77 -9.34
CA LEU A 318 -8.34 19.57 -8.63
C LEU A 318 -9.78 19.70 -8.14
N LEU A 319 -10.21 20.90 -7.79
CA LEU A 319 -11.58 21.18 -7.32
C LEU A 319 -12.58 21.35 -8.48
N ASP A 320 -12.12 21.65 -9.71
CA ASP A 320 -12.98 21.73 -10.89
C ASP A 320 -13.52 20.34 -11.31
N ASP A 321 -12.71 19.27 -11.19
CA ASP A 321 -13.18 17.88 -11.39
C ASP A 321 -12.70 16.97 -10.24
N PRO A 322 -13.32 17.05 -9.07
CA PRO A 322 -12.87 16.33 -7.87
C PRO A 322 -12.97 14.81 -8.00
N THR A 323 -13.88 14.30 -8.84
CA THR A 323 -14.05 12.86 -9.03
C THR A 323 -12.88 12.22 -9.78
N ARG A 324 -12.25 12.97 -10.68
CA ARG A 324 -11.10 12.55 -11.48
C ARG A 324 -9.77 13.06 -10.92
N ALA A 325 -9.82 13.93 -9.92
CA ALA A 325 -8.61 14.46 -9.29
C ALA A 325 -7.67 13.31 -8.85
N SER A 326 -6.45 13.33 -9.34
CA SER A 326 -5.45 12.30 -9.04
C SER A 326 -5.19 12.22 -7.53
N ARG A 327 -5.24 11.01 -6.96
CA ARG A 327 -4.88 10.79 -5.55
C ARG A 327 -3.47 11.27 -5.24
N THR A 328 -2.53 11.14 -6.18
CA THR A 328 -1.15 11.60 -6.01
C THR A 328 -1.11 13.13 -5.89
N SER A 329 -1.80 13.86 -6.78
CA SER A 329 -1.88 15.32 -6.72
C SER A 329 -2.62 15.81 -5.47
N LEU A 330 -3.71 15.14 -5.07
CA LEU A 330 -4.43 15.45 -3.83
C LEU A 330 -3.54 15.25 -2.59
N LYS A 331 -2.76 14.17 -2.52
CA LYS A 331 -1.78 13.96 -1.45
C LYS A 331 -0.68 15.02 -1.46
N PHE A 332 -0.18 15.37 -2.63
CA PHE A 332 0.84 16.40 -2.77
C PHE A 332 0.31 17.74 -2.25
N VAL A 333 -0.85 18.19 -2.72
CA VAL A 333 -1.50 19.43 -2.28
C VAL A 333 -1.76 19.40 -0.77
N ALA A 334 -2.39 18.34 -0.26
CA ALA A 334 -2.71 18.24 1.17
C ALA A 334 -1.44 18.31 2.05
N ASN A 335 -0.34 17.68 1.61
CA ASN A 335 0.93 17.74 2.33
C ASN A 335 1.54 19.16 2.29
N ARG A 336 1.49 19.86 1.13
CA ARG A 336 2.04 21.23 1.02
C ARG A 336 1.22 22.24 1.80
N MET A 337 -0.11 22.18 1.69
CA MET A 337 -1.02 23.01 2.47
C MET A 337 -0.75 22.83 3.98
N ARG A 338 -0.64 21.57 4.44
CA ARG A 338 -0.36 21.27 5.83
C ARG A 338 1.03 21.77 6.28
N SER A 339 2.08 21.47 5.52
CA SER A 339 3.46 21.82 5.92
C SER A 339 3.74 23.30 5.94
N HIS A 340 3.00 24.09 5.15
CA HIS A 340 3.19 25.53 5.03
C HIS A 340 2.02 26.35 5.59
N ALA A 341 1.09 25.71 6.31
CA ALA A 341 -0.10 26.34 6.91
C ALA A 341 -0.94 27.16 5.89
N ILE A 342 -1.07 26.65 4.66
CA ILE A 342 -1.85 27.30 3.61
C ILE A 342 -3.30 26.81 3.68
N SER A 343 -4.25 27.74 3.71
CA SER A 343 -5.69 27.44 3.86
C SER A 343 -6.53 27.75 2.63
N TYR A 344 -5.89 27.91 1.44
CA TYR A 344 -6.57 28.28 0.21
C TYR A 344 -7.67 27.27 -0.15
N ARG A 345 -8.91 27.73 -0.33
CA ARG A 345 -10.12 26.97 -0.66
C ARG A 345 -10.34 25.70 0.19
N LEU A 346 -9.85 25.67 1.42
CA LEU A 346 -9.93 24.49 2.27
C LEU A 346 -11.36 24.12 2.65
N ALA A 347 -12.24 25.12 2.81
CA ALA A 347 -13.67 24.88 3.03
C ALA A 347 -14.31 24.13 1.85
N GLU A 348 -13.89 24.43 0.62
CA GLU A 348 -14.41 23.75 -0.57
C GLU A 348 -13.93 22.30 -0.65
N PHE A 349 -12.68 21.99 -0.25
CA PHE A 349 -12.24 20.61 -0.08
C PHE A 349 -13.16 19.82 0.86
N SER A 350 -13.61 20.44 1.97
CA SER A 350 -14.51 19.78 2.89
C SER A 350 -15.90 19.52 2.29
N HIS A 351 -16.42 20.44 1.49
CA HIS A 351 -17.67 20.25 0.77
C HIS A 351 -17.58 19.24 -0.36
N LEU A 352 -16.44 19.19 -1.07
CA LEU A 352 -16.23 18.29 -2.20
C LEU A 352 -15.63 16.95 -1.80
N ALA A 353 -15.28 16.74 -0.52
CA ALA A 353 -14.73 15.48 -0.01
C ALA A 353 -15.63 14.26 -0.32
N GLU A 354 -16.94 14.48 -0.40
CA GLU A 354 -17.91 13.47 -0.81
C GLU A 354 -17.62 12.91 -2.20
N ARG A 355 -17.08 13.72 -3.10
CA ARG A 355 -16.72 13.34 -4.47
C ARG A 355 -15.30 12.79 -4.60
N MET A 356 -14.53 12.79 -3.50
CA MET A 356 -13.12 12.34 -3.45
C MET A 356 -12.90 11.23 -2.42
N PRO A 357 -13.68 10.13 -2.41
CA PRO A 357 -13.51 9.07 -1.40
C PRO A 357 -12.11 8.46 -1.43
N HIS A 358 -11.45 8.43 -2.60
CA HIS A 358 -10.10 7.91 -2.81
C HIS A 358 -8.98 8.75 -2.16
N ALA A 359 -9.28 9.96 -1.69
CA ALA A 359 -8.33 10.87 -1.05
C ALA A 359 -8.54 11.02 0.46
N ALA A 360 -9.45 10.27 1.08
CA ALA A 360 -9.79 10.42 2.49
C ALA A 360 -8.56 10.35 3.43
N ASP A 361 -7.57 9.53 3.12
CA ASP A 361 -6.32 9.41 3.88
C ASP A 361 -5.42 10.65 3.78
N ALA A 362 -5.56 11.45 2.73
CA ALA A 362 -4.84 12.72 2.55
C ALA A 362 -5.61 13.91 3.14
N LEU A 363 -6.93 13.93 2.93
CA LEU A 363 -7.80 15.02 3.37
C LEU A 363 -8.03 15.02 4.89
N ALA A 364 -8.15 13.85 5.52
CA ALA A 364 -8.39 13.77 6.95
C ALA A 364 -7.33 14.49 7.81
N PRO A 365 -6.01 14.30 7.61
CA PRO A 365 -5.00 15.07 8.35
C PRO A 365 -5.05 16.58 8.08
N MET A 366 -5.43 16.96 6.86
CA MET A 366 -5.56 18.37 6.47
C MET A 366 -6.74 19.04 7.20
N PHE A 367 -7.90 18.39 7.24
CA PHE A 367 -9.08 18.92 7.94
C PHE A 367 -8.84 19.04 9.45
N LYS A 368 -8.19 18.05 10.06
CA LYS A 368 -7.85 18.07 11.49
C LYS A 368 -7.02 19.29 11.88
N MET A 369 -6.17 19.80 10.99
CA MET A 369 -5.31 20.94 11.28
C MET A 369 -6.07 22.27 11.34
N VAL A 370 -7.17 22.39 10.62
CA VAL A 370 -7.81 23.68 10.35
C VAL A 370 -9.16 23.83 11.08
N PHE A 371 -9.91 22.75 11.20
CA PHE A 371 -11.23 22.80 11.82
C PHE A 371 -11.17 22.53 13.34
N SER A 372 -12.03 23.21 14.10
CA SER A 372 -12.25 22.86 15.51
C SER A 372 -12.85 21.44 15.62
N GLN A 373 -12.71 20.82 16.79
CA GLN A 373 -13.23 19.48 17.01
C GLN A 373 -14.75 19.40 16.78
N ASP A 374 -15.52 20.35 17.27
CA ASP A 374 -16.99 20.37 17.08
C ASP A 374 -17.36 20.47 15.61
N HIS A 375 -16.67 21.31 14.84
CA HIS A 375 -16.88 21.43 13.40
C HIS A 375 -16.51 20.13 12.66
N LEU A 376 -15.43 19.46 13.05
CA LEU A 376 -15.04 18.16 12.49
C LEU A 376 -16.07 17.07 12.79
N GLU A 377 -16.64 17.05 14.00
CA GLU A 377 -17.67 16.08 14.38
C GLU A 377 -18.95 16.28 13.57
N ASP A 378 -19.44 17.51 13.47
CA ASP A 378 -20.62 17.82 12.66
C ASP A 378 -20.38 17.50 11.18
N TRP A 379 -19.23 17.90 10.62
CA TRP A 379 -18.87 17.58 9.25
C TRP A 379 -18.80 16.07 9.01
N PHE A 380 -18.13 15.33 9.89
CA PHE A 380 -17.97 13.87 9.76
C PHE A 380 -19.32 13.16 9.83
N LEU A 381 -20.19 13.52 10.77
CA LEU A 381 -21.50 12.92 10.90
C LEU A 381 -22.39 13.20 9.67
N ASN A 382 -22.32 14.40 9.12
CA ASN A 382 -23.01 14.75 7.88
C ASN A 382 -22.47 13.92 6.71
N TYR A 383 -21.14 13.84 6.55
CA TYR A 383 -20.49 13.02 5.52
C TYR A 383 -20.91 11.55 5.64
N ALA A 384 -20.75 10.95 6.83
CA ALA A 384 -20.97 9.52 7.07
C ALA A 384 -22.45 9.11 6.96
N SER A 385 -23.39 10.08 7.06
CA SER A 385 -24.82 9.88 6.86
C SER A 385 -25.28 10.20 5.44
N SER A 386 -24.41 10.74 4.60
CA SER A 386 -24.74 11.11 3.22
C SER A 386 -24.77 9.87 2.32
N PRO A 387 -25.52 9.92 1.18
CA PRO A 387 -25.47 8.86 0.18
C PRO A 387 -24.09 8.67 -0.46
N TRP A 388 -23.19 9.65 -0.31
CA TRP A 388 -21.84 9.63 -0.85
C TRP A 388 -20.86 8.80 -0.02
N ALA A 389 -21.18 8.49 1.23
CA ALA A 389 -20.34 7.68 2.12
C ALA A 389 -20.40 6.18 1.78
N SER A 390 -20.16 5.83 0.51
CA SER A 390 -20.30 4.47 -0.02
C SER A 390 -19.10 3.56 0.27
N PHE A 391 -17.97 4.13 0.74
CA PHE A 391 -16.77 3.37 1.05
C PHE A 391 -16.43 3.41 2.53
N ASP A 392 -16.53 2.28 3.20
CA ASP A 392 -16.16 2.14 4.62
C ASP A 392 -14.68 2.49 4.87
N TRP A 393 -13.82 2.32 3.87
CA TRP A 393 -12.43 2.75 3.91
C TRP A 393 -12.30 4.26 4.13
N SER A 394 -13.09 5.06 3.41
CA SER A 394 -13.07 6.53 3.55
C SER A 394 -13.62 6.98 4.90
N ILE A 395 -14.72 6.37 5.35
CA ILE A 395 -15.30 6.63 6.68
C ILE A 395 -14.26 6.31 7.76
N ALA A 396 -13.56 5.18 7.66
CA ALA A 396 -12.53 4.78 8.61
C ALA A 396 -11.38 5.80 8.65
N HIS A 397 -10.94 6.31 7.48
CA HIS A 397 -9.88 7.32 7.43
C HIS A 397 -10.31 8.66 8.06
N TYR A 398 -11.53 9.12 7.82
CA TYR A 398 -12.04 10.32 8.47
C TYR A 398 -12.27 10.11 9.97
N LEU A 399 -12.74 8.95 10.40
CA LEU A 399 -12.89 8.64 11.84
C LEU A 399 -11.56 8.69 12.61
N ARG A 400 -10.43 8.47 11.95
CA ARG A 400 -9.09 8.60 12.54
C ARG A 400 -8.73 10.04 12.95
N MET A 401 -9.46 11.06 12.50
CA MET A 401 -9.28 12.43 12.96
C MET A 401 -9.57 12.60 14.45
N PHE A 402 -10.40 11.72 15.02
CA PHE A 402 -10.79 11.77 16.42
C PHE A 402 -9.92 10.83 17.24
N PRO A 403 -9.03 11.38 18.11
CA PRO A 403 -8.11 10.57 18.90
C PRO A 403 -8.84 9.78 19.99
N SER A 404 -8.28 8.61 20.35
CA SER A 404 -8.85 7.76 21.40
C SER A 404 -8.80 8.37 22.78
N GLU A 405 -7.88 9.31 23.02
CA GLU A 405 -7.60 9.95 24.31
C GLU A 405 -8.59 11.10 24.62
N LYS A 406 -9.36 11.54 23.65
CA LYS A 406 -10.32 12.64 23.81
C LYS A 406 -11.75 12.13 23.62
N ASN A 407 -12.61 12.39 24.57
CA ASN A 407 -14.02 12.06 24.46
C ASN A 407 -14.69 13.02 23.46
N PRO A 408 -15.30 12.50 22.40
CA PRO A 408 -16.08 13.29 21.45
C PRO A 408 -17.49 13.58 21.98
N GLY A 409 -18.29 14.30 21.19
CA GLY A 409 -19.72 14.46 21.45
C GLY A 409 -20.50 13.12 21.41
N SER A 410 -21.62 13.08 22.12
CA SER A 410 -22.42 11.85 22.24
C SER A 410 -22.91 11.31 20.90
N LYS A 411 -23.23 12.17 19.93
CA LYS A 411 -23.66 11.77 18.58
C LYS A 411 -22.59 10.95 17.84
N LEU A 412 -21.31 11.31 18.00
CA LEU A 412 -20.22 10.55 17.38
C LEU A 412 -20.02 9.20 18.07
N VAL A 413 -20.17 9.15 19.40
CA VAL A 413 -20.17 7.89 20.16
C VAL A 413 -21.32 6.98 19.71
N ASP A 414 -22.53 7.54 19.52
CA ASP A 414 -23.69 6.78 19.04
C ASP A 414 -23.50 6.24 17.63
N PHE A 415 -22.97 7.05 16.71
CA PHE A 415 -22.62 6.62 15.35
C PHE A 415 -21.63 5.44 15.36
N VAL A 416 -20.57 5.56 16.15
CA VAL A 416 -19.55 4.50 16.26
C VAL A 416 -20.15 3.23 16.88
N ALA A 417 -21.03 3.35 17.87
CA ALA A 417 -21.71 2.22 18.48
C ALA A 417 -22.66 1.52 17.50
N GLU A 418 -23.40 2.27 16.70
CA GLU A 418 -24.30 1.74 15.67
C GLU A 418 -23.53 0.98 14.58
N ARG A 419 -22.45 1.59 14.05
CA ARG A 419 -21.58 0.91 13.07
C ARG A 419 -20.91 -0.33 13.63
N SER A 420 -20.51 -0.30 14.90
CA SER A 420 -19.93 -1.45 15.59
C SER A 420 -20.94 -2.57 15.82
N ALA A 421 -22.23 -2.26 15.95
CA ALA A 421 -23.29 -3.24 16.19
C ALA A 421 -23.69 -4.04 14.93
N ASP A 422 -23.31 -3.60 13.73
CA ASP A 422 -23.51 -4.36 12.51
C ASP A 422 -22.33 -5.31 12.25
N ALA A 423 -22.54 -6.60 12.43
CA ALA A 423 -21.52 -7.63 12.22
C ALA A 423 -21.02 -7.74 10.75
N ARG A 424 -21.72 -7.10 9.80
CA ARG A 424 -21.32 -7.05 8.38
C ARG A 424 -20.33 -5.89 8.10
N THR A 425 -20.15 -4.98 9.05
CA THR A 425 -19.19 -3.88 8.90
C THR A 425 -17.80 -4.43 8.56
N PRO A 426 -17.18 -4.01 7.43
CA PRO A 426 -15.88 -4.49 7.03
C PRO A 426 -14.79 -4.18 8.06
N ILE A 427 -13.76 -5.03 8.11
CA ILE A 427 -12.69 -4.94 9.10
C ILE A 427 -12.07 -3.54 9.20
N VAL A 428 -11.94 -2.82 8.09
CA VAL A 428 -11.32 -1.49 8.05
C VAL A 428 -12.09 -0.47 8.89
N LEU A 429 -13.41 -0.52 8.88
CA LEU A 429 -14.26 0.36 9.69
C LEU A 429 -14.57 -0.24 11.06
N LEU A 430 -14.85 -1.55 11.12
CA LEU A 430 -15.16 -2.24 12.37
C LEU A 430 -14.03 -2.08 13.41
N SER A 431 -12.78 -2.22 12.99
CA SER A 431 -11.64 -2.15 13.89
C SER A 431 -11.50 -0.79 14.56
N ILE A 432 -11.59 0.30 13.78
CA ILE A 432 -11.49 1.64 14.35
C ILE A 432 -12.72 2.02 15.17
N CYS A 433 -13.92 1.63 14.73
CA CYS A 433 -15.15 1.86 15.49
C CYS A 433 -15.10 1.18 16.86
N LEU A 434 -14.77 -0.11 16.91
CA LEU A 434 -14.69 -0.85 18.18
C LEU A 434 -13.59 -0.33 19.09
N GLN A 435 -12.44 0.03 18.53
CA GLN A 435 -11.33 0.57 19.30
C GLN A 435 -11.69 1.94 19.89
N ARG A 436 -12.31 2.83 19.09
CA ARG A 436 -12.76 4.15 19.57
C ARG A 436 -13.86 4.03 20.60
N LEU A 437 -14.84 3.16 20.37
CA LEU A 437 -15.91 2.92 21.32
C LEU A 437 -15.39 2.40 22.66
N ALA A 438 -14.44 1.45 22.63
CA ALA A 438 -13.80 0.92 23.83
C ALA A 438 -12.97 1.97 24.61
N ALA A 439 -12.45 3.00 23.91
CA ALA A 439 -11.72 4.09 24.54
C ALA A 439 -12.64 5.18 25.10
N TRP A 440 -13.70 5.54 24.36
CA TRP A 440 -14.58 6.65 24.70
C TRP A 440 -15.71 6.27 25.68
N ASP A 441 -16.27 5.06 25.52
CA ASP A 441 -17.36 4.56 26.36
C ASP A 441 -17.25 3.03 26.52
N ALA A 442 -16.51 2.61 27.53
CA ALA A 442 -16.25 1.19 27.80
C ALA A 442 -17.54 0.43 28.14
N ASP A 443 -18.54 1.06 28.80
CA ASP A 443 -19.80 0.41 29.15
C ASP A 443 -20.62 0.11 27.90
N LYS A 444 -20.77 1.09 27.03
CA LYS A 444 -21.44 0.94 25.74
C LYS A 444 -20.72 -0.08 24.87
N ALA A 445 -19.37 -0.04 24.84
CA ALA A 445 -18.56 -1.01 24.12
C ALA A 445 -18.83 -2.45 24.59
N ARG A 446 -18.87 -2.70 25.89
CA ARG A 446 -19.21 -4.04 26.45
C ARG A 446 -20.59 -4.53 26.01
N GLY A 447 -21.57 -3.63 25.97
CA GLY A 447 -22.91 -3.95 25.48
C GLY A 447 -22.91 -4.36 24.00
N VAL A 448 -22.27 -3.56 23.13
CA VAL A 448 -22.17 -3.82 21.69
C VAL A 448 -21.40 -5.11 21.43
N LEU A 449 -20.21 -5.26 22.03
CA LEU A 449 -19.37 -6.45 21.84
C LEU A 449 -20.10 -7.76 22.19
N THR A 450 -20.89 -7.74 23.29
CA THR A 450 -21.68 -8.90 23.72
C THR A 450 -22.83 -9.19 22.75
N SER A 451 -23.44 -8.17 22.15
CA SER A 451 -24.56 -8.34 21.20
C SER A 451 -24.13 -8.95 19.87
N ILE A 452 -22.90 -8.62 19.39
CA ILE A 452 -22.41 -9.07 18.09
C ILE A 452 -21.55 -10.34 18.15
N GLU A 453 -21.11 -10.77 19.33
CA GLU A 453 -20.14 -11.88 19.50
C GLU A 453 -20.53 -13.16 18.75
N ARG A 454 -21.82 -13.47 18.65
CA ARG A 454 -22.32 -14.66 17.97
C ARG A 454 -22.45 -14.51 16.46
N GLN A 455 -22.47 -13.28 15.96
CA GLN A 455 -22.66 -12.97 14.54
C GLN A 455 -21.33 -12.86 13.79
N ILE A 456 -20.25 -12.53 14.49
CA ILE A 456 -18.94 -12.43 13.91
C ILE A 456 -18.34 -13.83 13.77
N SER A 457 -18.04 -14.24 12.52
CA SER A 457 -17.46 -15.56 12.21
C SER A 457 -16.02 -15.46 11.66
N HIS A 458 -15.65 -14.34 11.04
CA HIS A 458 -14.33 -14.21 10.41
C HIS A 458 -13.22 -14.10 11.48
N PRO A 459 -12.11 -14.87 11.38
CA PRO A 459 -11.05 -14.89 12.41
C PRO A 459 -10.47 -13.51 12.72
N GLN A 460 -10.18 -12.69 11.70
CA GLN A 460 -9.64 -11.35 11.94
C GLN A 460 -10.62 -10.42 12.64
N ASN A 461 -11.93 -10.52 12.35
CA ASN A 461 -12.95 -9.77 13.08
C ASN A 461 -13.08 -10.27 14.54
N ARG A 462 -12.87 -11.57 14.78
CA ARG A 462 -12.78 -12.14 16.15
C ARG A 462 -11.58 -11.59 16.92
N ARG A 463 -10.44 -11.44 16.24
CA ARG A 463 -9.26 -10.78 16.82
C ARG A 463 -9.60 -9.34 17.25
N ILE A 464 -10.22 -8.56 16.35
CA ILE A 464 -10.64 -7.18 16.65
C ILE A 464 -11.61 -7.13 17.84
N LEU A 465 -12.61 -8.01 17.85
CA LEU A 465 -13.55 -8.15 18.95
C LEU A 465 -12.84 -8.39 20.30
N ALA A 466 -11.86 -9.28 20.30
CA ALA A 466 -11.09 -9.65 21.50
C ALA A 466 -10.20 -8.50 21.99
N LEU A 467 -9.51 -7.80 21.08
CA LEU A 467 -8.68 -6.64 21.43
C LEU A 467 -9.53 -5.50 22.00
N ALA A 468 -10.65 -5.18 21.37
CA ALA A 468 -11.59 -4.18 21.88
C ALA A 468 -12.22 -4.61 23.21
N GLY A 469 -12.57 -5.89 23.37
CA GLY A 469 -13.08 -6.43 24.62
C GLY A 469 -12.08 -6.36 25.76
N ASN A 470 -10.82 -6.70 25.50
CA ASN A 470 -9.73 -6.55 26.46
C ASN A 470 -9.54 -5.08 26.87
N GLN A 471 -9.60 -4.16 25.91
CA GLN A 471 -9.50 -2.71 26.14
C GLN A 471 -10.71 -2.18 26.97
N ALA A 472 -11.93 -2.64 26.67
CA ALA A 472 -13.16 -2.26 27.38
C ALA A 472 -13.32 -2.96 28.75
N GLY A 473 -12.39 -3.84 29.12
CA GLY A 473 -12.44 -4.57 30.41
C GLY A 473 -13.46 -5.72 30.45
N ILE A 474 -13.73 -6.37 29.31
CA ILE A 474 -14.51 -7.61 29.26
C ILE A 474 -13.73 -8.71 29.99
N GLU A 475 -14.47 -9.58 30.67
CA GLU A 475 -13.93 -10.70 31.45
C GLU A 475 -13.03 -11.60 30.58
N ARG A 476 -11.85 -11.93 31.10
CA ARG A 476 -10.83 -12.71 30.38
C ARG A 476 -11.36 -14.04 29.80
N HIS A 477 -12.25 -14.72 30.51
CA HIS A 477 -12.80 -15.97 30.03
C HIS A 477 -13.66 -15.82 28.76
N LYS A 478 -14.38 -14.69 28.59
CA LYS A 478 -15.15 -14.38 27.39
C LYS A 478 -14.23 -14.05 26.22
N VAL A 479 -13.20 -13.20 26.45
CA VAL A 479 -12.18 -12.87 25.44
C VAL A 479 -11.48 -14.15 24.97
N ARG A 480 -11.08 -15.03 25.89
CA ARG A 480 -10.52 -16.34 25.58
C ARG A 480 -11.46 -17.16 24.68
N LYS A 481 -12.75 -17.26 25.03
CA LYS A 481 -13.75 -17.98 24.25
C LYS A 481 -13.87 -17.45 22.82
N TRP A 482 -13.79 -16.14 22.62
CA TRP A 482 -13.88 -15.54 21.29
C TRP A 482 -12.68 -15.91 20.41
N LEU A 483 -11.47 -15.93 20.97
CA LEU A 483 -10.25 -16.26 20.26
C LEU A 483 -10.07 -17.76 20.02
N SER A 484 -10.43 -18.60 21.01
CA SER A 484 -10.27 -20.06 20.89
C SER A 484 -11.25 -20.72 19.92
N SER A 485 -12.18 -19.95 19.32
CA SER A 485 -13.06 -20.45 18.26
C SER A 485 -12.36 -20.68 16.92
N HIS A 486 -11.15 -20.12 16.75
CA HIS A 486 -10.36 -20.21 15.51
C HIS A 486 -8.88 -20.38 15.86
N ASP A 487 -8.23 -21.37 15.28
CA ASP A 487 -6.80 -21.63 15.49
C ASP A 487 -5.93 -20.46 15.00
N GLU A 488 -6.40 -19.71 14.02
CA GLU A 488 -5.74 -18.48 13.51
C GLU A 488 -5.56 -17.39 14.57
N ASN A 489 -6.37 -17.40 15.63
CA ASN A 489 -6.31 -16.42 16.71
C ASN A 489 -5.46 -16.86 17.90
N ARG A 490 -4.79 -18.00 17.80
CA ARG A 490 -3.99 -18.58 18.87
C ARG A 490 -2.90 -17.64 19.35
N VAL A 491 -2.21 -16.95 18.44
CA VAL A 491 -1.14 -16.00 18.79
C VAL A 491 -1.69 -14.83 19.58
N THR A 492 -2.80 -14.25 19.14
CA THR A 492 -3.48 -13.16 19.88
C THR A 492 -3.92 -13.62 21.27
N LEU A 493 -4.46 -14.84 21.39
CA LEU A 493 -4.85 -15.41 22.67
C LEU A 493 -3.65 -15.53 23.62
N GLU A 494 -2.58 -16.18 23.18
CA GLU A 494 -1.36 -16.39 23.98
C GLU A 494 -0.72 -15.05 24.37
N MET A 495 -0.73 -14.06 23.46
CA MET A 495 -0.26 -12.70 23.71
C MET A 495 -1.08 -12.01 24.82
N LEU A 496 -2.41 -12.04 24.74
CA LEU A 496 -3.29 -11.39 25.74
C LEU A 496 -3.19 -12.04 27.12
N GLU A 497 -2.82 -13.31 27.18
CA GLU A 497 -2.58 -14.05 28.45
C GLU A 497 -1.19 -13.81 29.02
N HIS A 498 -0.25 -13.30 28.23
CA HIS A 498 1.12 -13.08 28.64
C HIS A 498 1.28 -11.82 29.50
N ALA A 499 2.03 -11.93 30.61
CA ALA A 499 2.18 -10.85 31.59
C ALA A 499 2.71 -9.53 30.98
N ASN A 500 3.63 -9.61 30.02
CA ASN A 500 4.30 -8.45 29.44
C ASN A 500 3.60 -7.90 28.17
N PHE A 501 2.71 -8.67 27.54
CA PHE A 501 2.08 -8.31 26.26
C PHE A 501 0.56 -8.17 26.34
N GLY A 502 -0.04 -8.56 27.46
CA GLY A 502 -1.50 -8.62 27.63
C GLY A 502 -2.23 -7.27 27.64
N LYS A 503 -1.50 -6.15 27.56
CA LYS A 503 -2.06 -4.78 27.47
C LYS A 503 -1.53 -4.09 26.21
N PRO A 504 -2.10 -4.38 25.03
CA PRO A 504 -1.71 -3.73 23.79
C PRO A 504 -1.82 -2.20 23.89
N LYS A 505 -0.87 -1.50 23.28
CA LYS A 505 -0.97 -0.04 23.10
C LYS A 505 -2.07 0.27 22.12
N VAL A 506 -2.73 1.39 22.32
CA VAL A 506 -3.72 1.94 21.39
C VAL A 506 -3.05 3.03 20.57
N SER A 507 -3.19 2.96 19.26
CA SER A 507 -2.65 3.99 18.38
C SER A 507 -3.47 5.26 18.47
N SER A 508 -2.80 6.39 18.73
CA SER A 508 -3.35 7.73 18.55
C SER A 508 -3.05 8.18 17.12
N TYR A 509 -3.93 7.81 16.19
CA TYR A 509 -3.77 8.22 14.80
C TYR A 509 -3.70 9.73 14.64
N TYR A 510 -2.88 10.18 13.68
CA TYR A 510 -2.67 11.60 13.38
C TYR A 510 -2.29 12.48 14.59
N THR A 511 -1.42 11.98 15.46
CA THR A 511 -0.61 12.89 16.27
C THR A 511 0.23 13.72 15.32
N ALA A 512 0.17 15.01 15.50
CA ALA A 512 0.67 16.06 14.63
C ALA A 512 2.04 15.81 14.01
#